data_065fce8fc5cb8044d5a2a3ca91d8e6fe
#
_entry.id   065fce8fc5cb8044d5a2a3ca91d8e6fe
#
_cell.length_a   1.000
_cell.length_b   1.000
_cell.length_c   1.000
_cell.angle_alpha   90.00
_cell.angle_beta   90.00
_cell.angle_gamma   90.00
#
_symmetry.space_group_name_H-M   'P 1'
#
loop_
_entity.id
_entity.type
_entity.pdbx_description
1 polymer ?
#
loop_
_entity_poly.entity_id
_entity_poly.type
_entity_poly.pdbx_seq_one_letter_code
_entity_poly.pdbx_strand_id
1 'polypeptide(L)'
;MMRKIIYISIFVLLLKPNLVMAGSTGSEELKNSGSQNSANECFEGFSRAMFKLNHGLDTAIFEPVAKGYRALPPPIRKGTGNVVDNLRSLLTFSNNVLQGDFRNAGNTAGRFLINSTVGILGIWDPAAALGLKEKGKEDFGQTMGVWGVSSGCYFVLPILGPTTVRDT
;
A
#
# COMPACT_ATOMS: atom_id res chain seq x y z
N MET A 1 40.72 28.84 -14.63
CA MET A 1 39.92 27.64 -14.96
C MET A 1 40.16 26.46 -14.06
N MET A 2 41.38 26.18 -13.57
CA MET A 2 41.71 25.00 -12.72
C MET A 2 41.02 24.99 -11.37
N ARG A 3 40.77 26.12 -10.70
CA ARG A 3 40.12 26.13 -9.38
C ARG A 3 38.64 25.64 -9.37
N LYS A 4 37.89 25.84 -10.45
CA LYS A 4 36.51 25.36 -10.58
C LYS A 4 36.39 23.83 -10.79
N ILE A 5 37.42 23.24 -11.42
CA ILE A 5 37.48 21.80 -11.68
C ILE A 5 37.71 21.04 -10.37
N ILE A 6 38.49 21.60 -9.45
CA ILE A 6 38.78 20.98 -8.14
C ILE A 6 37.52 20.90 -7.28
N TYR A 7 36.66 21.93 -7.28
CA TYR A 7 35.41 21.90 -6.51
C TYR A 7 34.38 20.91 -7.04
N ILE A 8 34.33 20.69 -8.36
CA ILE A 8 33.45 19.68 -8.98
C ILE A 8 33.93 18.27 -8.64
N SER A 9 35.25 18.03 -8.64
CA SER A 9 35.81 16.72 -8.26
C SER A 9 35.60 16.36 -6.80
N ILE A 10 35.63 17.34 -5.88
CA ILE A 10 35.38 17.12 -4.44
C ILE A 10 33.88 16.86 -4.18
N PHE A 11 32.97 17.50 -4.93
CA PHE A 11 31.53 17.28 -4.76
C PHE A 11 31.08 15.90 -5.26
N VAL A 12 31.73 15.37 -6.31
CA VAL A 12 31.44 14.01 -6.82
C VAL A 12 31.96 12.91 -5.89
N LEU A 13 32.99 13.19 -5.09
CA LEU A 13 33.56 12.20 -4.14
C LEU A 13 32.73 12.04 -2.86
N LEU A 14 31.79 12.96 -2.59
CA LEU A 14 30.92 12.90 -1.39
C LEU A 14 29.57 12.19 -1.64
N LEU A 15 29.25 11.89 -2.89
CA LEU A 15 28.12 11.04 -3.24
C LEU A 15 28.55 9.57 -3.18
N LYS A 16 28.60 9.01 -1.97
CA LYS A 16 28.67 7.56 -1.82
C LYS A 16 27.32 6.99 -2.30
N PRO A 17 27.26 6.18 -3.35
CA PRO A 17 26.03 5.43 -3.64
C PRO A 17 25.88 4.42 -2.49
N ASN A 18 24.90 4.64 -1.62
CA ASN A 18 24.40 3.58 -0.79
C ASN A 18 23.74 2.58 -1.74
N LEU A 19 24.49 1.55 -2.12
CA LEU A 19 23.92 0.35 -2.71
C LEU A 19 23.02 -0.26 -1.64
N VAL A 20 21.74 0.07 -1.72
CA VAL A 20 20.70 -0.69 -1.04
C VAL A 20 20.66 -2.03 -1.77
N MET A 21 21.39 -2.99 -1.26
CA MET A 21 21.19 -4.39 -1.59
C MET A 21 19.77 -4.73 -1.11
N ALA A 22 18.84 -4.87 -2.03
CA ALA A 22 17.59 -5.58 -1.80
C ALA A 22 17.97 -7.06 -1.55
N GLY A 23 18.28 -7.35 -0.30
CA GLY A 23 18.85 -8.61 0.11
C GLY A 23 17.79 -9.61 0.51
N SER A 24 18.07 -10.82 0.21
CA SER A 24 17.41 -12.07 0.54
C SER A 24 17.68 -12.56 1.97
N THR A 25 17.77 -11.69 2.97
CA THR A 25 18.09 -12.07 4.37
C THR A 25 17.06 -11.59 5.38
N GLY A 26 15.77 -11.56 4.98
CA GLY A 26 14.69 -11.14 5.89
C GLY A 26 14.42 -12.07 7.08
N SER A 27 15.05 -13.26 7.14
CA SER A 27 14.78 -14.23 8.21
C SER A 27 15.83 -14.29 9.32
N GLU A 28 17.01 -13.71 9.14
CA GLU A 28 18.08 -13.72 10.17
C GLU A 28 18.16 -12.44 11.00
N GLU A 29 17.75 -11.29 10.45
CA GLU A 29 17.72 -10.03 11.22
C GLU A 29 16.63 -9.99 12.29
N LEU A 30 15.55 -10.76 12.14
CA LEU A 30 14.50 -10.89 13.15
C LEU A 30 14.96 -11.57 14.45
N LYS A 31 16.09 -12.29 14.45
CA LYS A 31 16.62 -12.94 15.64
C LYS A 31 17.55 -12.06 16.48
N ASN A 32 18.10 -10.98 15.90
CA ASN A 32 19.10 -10.12 16.58
C ASN A 32 18.60 -8.71 16.93
N SER A 33 17.41 -8.30 16.49
CA SER A 33 16.74 -7.10 17.00
C SER A 33 15.97 -7.42 18.28
N GLY A 34 16.68 -7.95 19.24
CA GLY A 34 16.23 -7.93 20.61
C GLY A 34 16.11 -6.48 21.05
N SER A 35 14.86 -6.07 21.32
CA SER A 35 14.49 -4.81 21.99
C SER A 35 14.56 -3.54 21.13
N GLN A 36 13.40 -3.08 20.74
CA GLN A 36 12.93 -1.69 20.89
C GLN A 36 11.98 -1.26 19.78
N ASN A 37 10.98 -2.03 19.54
CA ASN A 37 9.64 -1.65 19.10
C ASN A 37 8.82 -2.93 18.92
N SER A 38 8.68 -3.70 19.98
CA SER A 38 7.65 -4.72 20.03
C SER A 38 6.32 -3.98 19.89
N ALA A 39 5.69 -4.09 18.72
CA ALA A 39 4.29 -3.70 18.59
C ALA A 39 3.59 -4.33 19.79
N ASN A 40 2.88 -3.54 20.59
CA ASN A 40 2.14 -4.04 21.74
C ASN A 40 1.13 -5.07 21.22
N GLU A 41 1.51 -6.35 21.26
CA GLU A 41 0.63 -7.43 20.84
C GLU A 41 -0.44 -7.61 21.91
N CYS A 42 -1.68 -7.37 21.52
CA CYS A 42 -2.82 -7.77 22.33
C CYS A 42 -3.26 -9.16 21.88
N PHE A 43 -3.46 -10.05 22.83
CA PHE A 43 -3.98 -11.40 22.56
C PHE A 43 -3.06 -12.28 21.68
N GLU A 44 -1.79 -12.40 22.03
CA GLU A 44 -0.80 -13.19 21.27
C GLU A 44 -1.30 -14.60 20.91
N GLY A 45 -1.91 -15.30 21.86
CA GLY A 45 -2.45 -16.64 21.62
C GLY A 45 -3.56 -16.67 20.57
N PHE A 46 -4.45 -15.68 20.59
CA PHE A 46 -5.49 -15.52 19.57
C PHE A 46 -4.89 -15.17 18.20
N SER A 47 -3.97 -14.22 18.16
CA SER A 47 -3.30 -13.82 16.92
C SER A 47 -2.54 -14.97 16.27
N ARG A 48 -1.86 -15.80 17.05
CA ARG A 48 -1.19 -17.02 16.55
C ARG A 48 -2.17 -18.06 15.99
N ALA A 49 -3.34 -18.24 16.64
CA ALA A 49 -4.38 -19.13 16.15
C ALA A 49 -4.98 -18.62 14.82
N MET A 50 -5.28 -17.32 14.74
CA MET A 50 -5.81 -16.69 13.53
C MET A 50 -4.81 -16.70 12.39
N PHE A 51 -3.52 -16.50 12.69
CA PHE A 51 -2.47 -16.62 11.69
C PHE A 51 -2.44 -18.02 11.05
N LYS A 52 -2.52 -19.08 11.88
CA LYS A 52 -2.57 -20.47 11.38
C LYS A 52 -3.83 -20.74 10.54
N LEU A 53 -4.96 -20.21 10.97
CA LEU A 53 -6.21 -20.30 10.21
C LEU A 53 -6.08 -19.60 8.86
N ASN A 54 -5.57 -18.37 8.85
CA ASN A 54 -5.37 -17.59 7.63
C ASN A 54 -4.40 -18.29 6.68
N HIS A 55 -3.30 -18.84 7.19
CA HIS A 55 -2.36 -19.60 6.38
C HIS A 55 -3.00 -20.86 5.78
N GLY A 56 -3.84 -21.56 6.54
CA GLY A 56 -4.61 -22.70 6.03
C GLY A 56 -5.59 -22.30 4.92
N LEU A 57 -6.32 -21.20 5.12
CA LEU A 57 -7.24 -20.64 4.11
C LEU A 57 -6.49 -20.15 2.86
N ASP A 58 -5.32 -19.52 3.05
CA ASP A 58 -4.49 -19.07 1.94
C ASP A 58 -4.07 -20.24 1.06
N THR A 59 -3.51 -21.29 1.66
CA THR A 59 -3.05 -22.48 0.94
C THR A 59 -4.20 -23.24 0.28
N ALA A 60 -5.34 -23.39 0.97
CA ALA A 60 -6.44 -24.22 0.50
C ALA A 60 -7.35 -23.52 -0.51
N ILE A 61 -7.51 -22.21 -0.41
CA ILE A 61 -8.52 -21.45 -1.16
C ILE A 61 -7.87 -20.31 -1.96
N PHE A 62 -7.16 -19.37 -1.30
CA PHE A 62 -6.71 -18.16 -1.96
C PHE A 62 -5.59 -18.42 -2.97
N GLU A 63 -4.66 -19.31 -2.67
CA GLU A 63 -3.56 -19.64 -3.59
C GLU A 63 -4.07 -20.28 -4.89
N PRO A 64 -4.94 -21.33 -4.90
CA PRO A 64 -5.49 -21.87 -6.14
C PRO A 64 -6.36 -20.87 -6.90
N VAL A 65 -7.16 -20.04 -6.22
CA VAL A 65 -7.95 -18.98 -6.85
C VAL A 65 -7.02 -17.95 -7.51
N ALA A 66 -5.97 -17.52 -6.81
CA ALA A 66 -4.99 -16.58 -7.34
C ALA A 66 -4.23 -17.16 -8.55
N LYS A 67 -3.89 -18.45 -8.53
CA LYS A 67 -3.28 -19.13 -9.68
C LYS A 67 -4.23 -19.14 -10.88
N GLY A 68 -5.52 -19.46 -10.67
CA GLY A 68 -6.56 -19.39 -11.70
C GLY A 68 -6.71 -17.98 -12.28
N TYR A 69 -6.76 -16.97 -11.42
CA TYR A 69 -6.82 -15.57 -11.85
C TYR A 69 -5.59 -15.14 -12.67
N ARG A 70 -4.39 -15.57 -12.26
CA ARG A 70 -3.14 -15.28 -12.99
C ARG A 70 -3.09 -15.94 -14.37
N ALA A 71 -3.82 -17.03 -14.61
CA ALA A 71 -3.94 -17.67 -15.90
C ALA A 71 -4.79 -16.87 -16.91
N LEU A 72 -5.59 -15.89 -16.45
CA LEU A 72 -6.36 -15.04 -17.34
C LEU A 72 -5.45 -14.12 -18.18
N PRO A 73 -5.87 -13.79 -19.42
CA PRO A 73 -5.15 -12.86 -20.28
C PRO A 73 -4.89 -11.51 -19.58
N PRO A 74 -3.71 -10.87 -19.84
CA PRO A 74 -3.34 -9.60 -19.21
C PRO A 74 -4.40 -8.49 -19.33
N PRO A 75 -5.11 -8.31 -20.46
CA PRO A 75 -6.15 -7.27 -20.57
C PRO A 75 -7.29 -7.46 -19.57
N ILE A 76 -7.73 -8.71 -19.34
CA ILE A 76 -8.82 -9.02 -18.39
C ILE A 76 -8.35 -8.70 -16.97
N ARG A 77 -7.15 -9.14 -16.58
CA ARG A 77 -6.60 -8.86 -15.25
C ARG A 77 -6.41 -7.36 -15.02
N LYS A 78 -5.95 -6.63 -16.04
CA LYS A 78 -5.81 -5.17 -15.95
C LYS A 78 -7.17 -4.49 -15.82
N GLY A 79 -8.14 -4.89 -16.62
CA GLY A 79 -9.50 -4.33 -16.56
C GLY A 79 -10.17 -4.55 -15.21
N THR A 80 -10.12 -5.78 -14.68
CA THR A 80 -10.68 -6.07 -13.34
C THR A 80 -9.95 -5.30 -12.24
N GLY A 81 -8.62 -5.18 -12.31
CA GLY A 81 -7.86 -4.35 -11.38
C GLY A 81 -8.30 -2.89 -11.42
N ASN A 82 -8.41 -2.32 -12.60
CA ASN A 82 -8.84 -0.93 -12.77
C ASN A 82 -10.27 -0.68 -12.23
N VAL A 83 -11.21 -1.62 -12.43
CA VAL A 83 -12.57 -1.52 -11.85
C VAL A 83 -12.52 -1.49 -10.34
N VAL A 84 -11.75 -2.40 -9.72
CA VAL A 84 -11.60 -2.44 -8.25
C VAL A 84 -10.96 -1.14 -7.75
N ASP A 85 -9.93 -0.65 -8.41
CA ASP A 85 -9.27 0.62 -8.04
C ASP A 85 -10.20 1.82 -8.23
N ASN A 86 -11.06 1.81 -9.26
CA ASN A 86 -12.06 2.84 -9.46
C ASN A 86 -13.12 2.85 -8.34
N LEU A 87 -13.60 1.69 -7.91
CA LEU A 87 -14.51 1.59 -6.77
C LEU A 87 -13.83 2.02 -5.46
N ARG A 88 -12.58 1.63 -5.25
CA ARG A 88 -11.78 2.01 -4.09
C ARG A 88 -11.53 3.51 -4.02
N SER A 89 -11.52 4.20 -5.16
CA SER A 89 -11.34 5.66 -5.21
C SER A 89 -12.46 6.43 -4.49
N LEU A 90 -13.66 5.83 -4.31
CA LEU A 90 -14.72 6.43 -3.48
C LEU A 90 -14.31 6.50 -2.01
N LEU A 91 -13.69 5.44 -1.49
CA LEU A 91 -13.19 5.42 -0.12
C LEU A 91 -12.01 6.39 0.02
N THR A 92 -11.08 6.38 -0.93
CA THR A 92 -9.96 7.32 -0.97
C THR A 92 -10.42 8.77 -1.01
N PHE A 93 -11.44 9.08 -1.83
CA PHE A 93 -12.05 10.42 -1.89
C PHE A 93 -12.59 10.84 -0.52
N SER A 94 -13.39 9.98 0.11
CA SER A 94 -13.99 10.26 1.41
C SER A 94 -12.92 10.52 2.48
N ASN A 95 -11.87 9.70 2.50
CA ASN A 95 -10.77 9.84 3.45
C ASN A 95 -9.94 11.11 3.19
N ASN A 96 -9.66 11.46 1.94
CA ASN A 96 -9.01 12.73 1.61
C ASN A 96 -9.81 13.94 2.10
N VAL A 97 -11.14 13.92 1.96
CA VAL A 97 -12.02 14.98 2.49
C VAL A 97 -11.94 15.05 4.02
N LEU A 98 -12.02 13.91 4.69
CA LEU A 98 -11.93 13.83 6.17
C LEU A 98 -10.56 14.26 6.71
N GLN A 99 -9.50 14.08 5.92
CA GLN A 99 -8.14 14.54 6.24
C GLN A 99 -7.92 16.02 5.91
N GLY A 100 -8.87 16.68 5.21
CA GLY A 100 -8.74 18.06 4.76
C GLY A 100 -7.88 18.23 3.50
N ASP A 101 -7.50 17.13 2.85
CA ASP A 101 -6.72 17.17 1.60
C ASP A 101 -7.65 17.32 0.38
N PHE A 102 -8.23 18.48 0.24
CA PHE A 102 -9.18 18.79 -0.83
C PHE A 102 -8.54 18.73 -2.23
N ARG A 103 -7.22 18.92 -2.33
CA ARG A 103 -6.52 18.81 -3.60
C ARG A 103 -6.49 17.37 -4.10
N ASN A 104 -6.15 16.43 -3.25
CA ASN A 104 -6.15 15.01 -3.58
C ASN A 104 -7.59 14.47 -3.70
N ALA A 105 -8.52 14.96 -2.87
CA ALA A 105 -9.95 14.66 -3.01
C ALA A 105 -10.46 15.04 -4.40
N GLY A 106 -10.20 16.28 -4.86
CA GLY A 106 -10.59 16.74 -6.20
C GLY A 106 -9.98 15.90 -7.34
N ASN A 107 -8.70 15.56 -7.21
CA ASN A 107 -8.03 14.68 -8.19
C ASN A 107 -8.67 13.27 -8.22
N THR A 108 -8.96 12.69 -7.06
CA THR A 108 -9.58 11.36 -6.94
C THR A 108 -11.00 11.36 -7.49
N ALA A 109 -11.79 12.39 -7.18
CA ALA A 109 -13.15 12.56 -7.74
C ALA A 109 -13.11 12.69 -9.26
N GLY A 110 -12.20 13.51 -9.80
CA GLY A 110 -12.03 13.65 -11.25
C GLY A 110 -11.66 12.32 -11.93
N ARG A 111 -10.75 11.56 -11.36
CA ARG A 111 -10.40 10.22 -11.84
C ARG A 111 -11.59 9.28 -11.83
N PHE A 112 -12.32 9.23 -10.71
CA PHE A 112 -13.51 8.39 -10.58
C PHE A 112 -14.54 8.70 -11.64
N LEU A 113 -14.88 9.98 -11.86
CA LEU A 113 -15.88 10.40 -12.85
C LEU A 113 -15.44 10.05 -14.28
N ILE A 114 -14.19 10.35 -14.64
CA ILE A 114 -13.67 10.08 -15.98
C ILE A 114 -13.58 8.56 -16.23
N ASN A 115 -13.08 7.80 -15.28
CA ASN A 115 -12.94 6.36 -15.43
C ASN A 115 -14.29 5.63 -15.39
N SER A 116 -15.27 6.16 -14.65
CA SER A 116 -16.62 5.58 -14.62
C SER A 116 -17.42 5.87 -15.89
N THR A 117 -17.23 7.04 -16.50
CA THR A 117 -17.96 7.44 -17.72
C THR A 117 -17.23 7.00 -18.99
N VAL A 118 -16.08 7.58 -19.26
CA VAL A 118 -15.28 7.30 -20.47
C VAL A 118 -14.57 5.93 -20.38
N GLY A 119 -14.14 5.54 -19.17
CA GLY A 119 -13.46 4.28 -18.91
C GLY A 119 -14.36 3.07 -18.73
N ILE A 120 -15.67 3.21 -18.93
CA ILE A 120 -16.69 2.16 -18.78
C ILE A 120 -16.59 1.50 -17.39
N LEU A 121 -17.08 2.19 -16.38
CA LEU A 121 -17.04 1.78 -14.97
C LEU A 121 -15.61 1.49 -14.42
N GLY A 122 -14.60 2.03 -15.11
CA GLY A 122 -13.20 1.87 -14.71
C GLY A 122 -12.47 0.69 -15.35
N ILE A 123 -13.03 0.00 -16.35
CA ILE A 123 -12.30 -1.05 -17.10
C ILE A 123 -11.03 -0.44 -17.72
N TRP A 124 -11.12 0.76 -18.26
CA TRP A 124 -9.98 1.55 -18.72
C TRP A 124 -9.70 2.71 -17.78
N ASP A 125 -8.48 3.24 -17.84
CA ASP A 125 -8.03 4.40 -17.05
C ASP A 125 -7.69 5.59 -17.97
N PRO A 126 -8.69 6.23 -18.62
CA PRO A 126 -8.47 7.43 -19.40
C PRO A 126 -8.02 8.62 -18.55
N ALA A 127 -8.33 8.65 -17.27
CA ALA A 127 -7.90 9.71 -16.36
C ALA A 127 -6.36 9.77 -16.27
N ALA A 128 -5.67 8.64 -16.26
CA ALA A 128 -4.21 8.60 -16.30
C ALA A 128 -3.66 9.17 -17.61
N ALA A 129 -4.30 8.88 -18.75
CA ALA A 129 -3.93 9.42 -20.06
C ALA A 129 -4.11 10.96 -20.13
N LEU A 130 -5.07 11.50 -19.38
CA LEU A 130 -5.31 12.94 -19.24
C LEU A 130 -4.37 13.61 -18.22
N GLY A 131 -3.42 12.86 -17.64
CA GLY A 131 -2.43 13.40 -16.70
C GLY A 131 -2.88 13.46 -15.25
N LEU A 132 -4.06 12.96 -14.91
CA LEU A 132 -4.53 12.83 -13.54
C LEU A 132 -3.86 11.60 -12.90
N LYS A 133 -2.73 11.81 -12.22
CA LYS A 133 -1.98 10.72 -11.58
C LYS A 133 -2.68 10.25 -10.32
N GLU A 134 -2.69 8.94 -10.09
CA GLU A 134 -3.08 8.36 -8.80
C GLU A 134 -2.07 8.79 -7.74
N LYS A 135 -2.57 9.27 -6.60
CA LYS A 135 -1.73 9.89 -5.56
C LYS A 135 -1.59 9.04 -4.30
N GLY A 136 -2.17 7.90 -4.25
CA GLY A 136 -2.19 7.03 -3.08
C GLY A 136 -3.60 6.58 -2.78
N LYS A 137 -3.68 5.49 -2.05
CA LYS A 137 -4.95 4.91 -1.60
C LYS A 137 -5.08 5.23 -0.13
N GLU A 138 -6.02 6.10 0.19
CA GLU A 138 -6.30 6.49 1.57
C GLU A 138 -7.37 5.58 2.17
N ASP A 139 -7.19 5.23 3.42
CA ASP A 139 -8.12 4.45 4.21
C ASP A 139 -8.49 5.15 5.52
N PHE A 140 -9.45 4.57 6.25
CA PHE A 140 -9.96 5.17 7.47
C PHE A 140 -8.92 5.13 8.60
N GLY A 141 -8.07 4.09 8.66
CA GLY A 141 -6.99 4.00 9.64
C GLY A 141 -5.98 5.14 9.47
N GLN A 142 -5.61 5.47 8.21
CA GLN A 142 -4.76 6.62 7.92
C GLN A 142 -5.43 7.93 8.32
N THR A 143 -6.72 8.08 8.06
CA THR A 143 -7.49 9.27 8.48
C THR A 143 -7.47 9.44 10.00
N MET A 144 -7.71 8.37 10.75
CA MET A 144 -7.59 8.38 12.22
C MET A 144 -6.16 8.73 12.67
N GLY A 145 -5.14 8.26 11.95
CA GLY A 145 -3.74 8.62 12.19
C GLY A 145 -3.48 10.11 12.01
N VAL A 146 -4.01 10.72 10.96
CA VAL A 146 -3.93 12.19 10.74
C VAL A 146 -4.60 12.96 11.87
N TRP A 147 -5.67 12.44 12.45
CA TRP A 147 -6.34 13.03 13.61
C TRP A 147 -5.61 12.78 14.93
N GLY A 148 -4.45 12.10 14.90
CA GLY A 148 -3.61 11.87 16.08
C GLY A 148 -3.98 10.63 16.89
N VAL A 149 -4.83 9.76 16.37
CA VAL A 149 -5.15 8.49 17.03
C VAL A 149 -3.98 7.52 16.84
N SER A 150 -3.44 7.01 17.95
CA SER A 150 -2.36 6.01 17.91
C SER A 150 -2.84 4.68 17.34
N SER A 151 -1.90 3.88 16.81
CA SER A 151 -2.21 2.57 16.20
C SER A 151 -2.85 1.59 17.19
N GLY A 152 -2.56 1.73 18.48
CA GLY A 152 -3.04 0.80 19.50
C GLY A 152 -2.34 -0.57 19.42
N CYS A 153 -3.06 -1.59 19.84
CA CYS A 153 -2.54 -2.95 19.84
C CYS A 153 -2.55 -3.57 18.45
N TYR A 154 -1.55 -4.40 18.21
CA TYR A 154 -1.49 -5.26 17.03
C TYR A 154 -2.18 -6.61 17.33
N PHE A 155 -2.95 -7.10 16.36
CA PHE A 155 -3.58 -8.43 16.40
C PHE A 155 -3.88 -8.95 14.99
N VAL A 156 -4.20 -10.23 14.90
CA VAL A 156 -4.50 -10.87 13.61
C VAL A 156 -5.98 -11.23 13.56
N LEU A 157 -6.67 -10.72 12.53
CA LEU A 157 -8.06 -11.05 12.26
C LEU A 157 -8.17 -12.26 11.32
N PRO A 158 -9.26 -13.06 11.48
CA PRO A 158 -9.56 -14.10 10.49
C PRO A 158 -9.82 -13.46 9.12
N ILE A 159 -9.26 -14.05 8.06
CA ILE A 159 -9.40 -13.63 6.66
C ILE A 159 -8.70 -12.30 6.34
N LEU A 160 -8.86 -11.27 7.17
CA LEU A 160 -8.30 -9.94 6.95
C LEU A 160 -6.79 -9.86 7.23
N GLY A 161 -6.27 -10.75 8.08
CA GLY A 161 -4.84 -10.79 8.40
C GLY A 161 -4.43 -9.84 9.52
N PRO A 162 -3.14 -9.42 9.52
CA PRO A 162 -2.60 -8.56 10.55
C PRO A 162 -3.15 -7.14 10.45
N THR A 163 -3.54 -6.56 11.59
CA THR A 163 -4.10 -5.22 11.70
C THR A 163 -3.80 -4.60 13.07
N THR A 164 -4.13 -3.33 13.23
CA THR A 164 -4.11 -2.64 14.52
C THR A 164 -5.52 -2.20 14.92
N VAL A 165 -5.72 -1.81 16.18
CA VAL A 165 -7.03 -1.31 16.64
C VAL A 165 -7.50 -0.10 15.83
N ARG A 166 -6.57 0.74 15.37
CA ARG A 166 -6.92 1.90 14.56
C ARG A 166 -7.30 1.52 13.13
N ASP A 167 -6.64 0.51 12.57
CA ASP A 167 -6.70 0.20 11.14
C ASP A 167 -7.75 -0.90 10.83
N THR A 168 -8.48 -1.37 11.88
CA THR A 168 -9.61 -2.28 11.79
C THR A 168 -10.88 -1.52 11.50
#